data_20429486b4592b4c470c8394816aec0f
#
_entry.id   20429486b4592b4c470c8394816aec0f
#
_cell.length_a   1.000
_cell.length_b   1.000
_cell.length_c   1.000
_cell.angle_alpha   90.00
_cell.angle_beta   90.00
_cell.angle_gamma   90.00
#
_symmetry.space_group_name_H-M   'P 1'
#
loop_
_entity.id
_entity.type
_entity.pdbx_description
1 polymer ?
#
loop_
_entity_poly.entity_id
_entity_poly.type
_entity_poly.pdbx_seq_one_letter_code
_entity_poly.pdbx_strand_id
1 'polypeptide(L)'
;MRKVKVFTILVSLAFFFAFLGIASAGTLEEILKRGEIRIACQTQGAPFSFVDRNGKRTGSSVELTELIAKEMGVKVKYLNYDWDGLIPALLSRKADMLAADMTPTLKRAMKIAFTDPYMYTGSVVFVKQDSPIKTLEDIKAGTKMAVLLGSTGENDAKKAFPEAKLKTYKGGGPLLINAVMAGHVEAGVNDGSAARSQIASFPPNSIRILEGQLSKSPLAFAVRYDSPDLLSWLNLFFLHISLDGRLEQNLNYWVNSLDWKKDH
;
A
#
# COMPACT_ATOMS: atom_id res chain seq x y z
N MET A 1 -47.85 48.65 -4.63
CA MET A 1 -47.95 47.19 -4.30
C MET A 1 -47.47 46.25 -5.41
N ARG A 2 -47.70 46.50 -6.68
CA ARG A 2 -47.31 45.64 -7.80
C ARG A 2 -45.79 45.55 -8.04
N LYS A 3 -45.05 46.69 -7.86
CA LYS A 3 -43.58 46.74 -8.02
C LYS A 3 -42.80 46.00 -6.92
N VAL A 4 -43.32 45.97 -5.68
CA VAL A 4 -42.71 45.26 -4.55
C VAL A 4 -42.84 43.74 -4.74
N LYS A 5 -43.97 43.24 -5.22
CA LYS A 5 -44.17 41.79 -5.52
C LYS A 5 -43.26 41.28 -6.62
N VAL A 6 -42.98 42.07 -7.65
CA VAL A 6 -42.07 41.68 -8.75
C VAL A 6 -40.62 41.64 -8.25
N PHE A 7 -40.21 42.58 -7.41
CA PHE A 7 -38.88 42.61 -6.82
C PHE A 7 -38.63 41.41 -5.88
N THR A 8 -39.63 41.04 -5.06
CA THR A 8 -39.54 39.88 -4.14
C THR A 8 -39.43 38.57 -4.93
N ILE A 9 -40.15 38.40 -6.06
CA ILE A 9 -40.09 37.21 -6.91
C ILE A 9 -38.70 37.10 -7.59
N LEU A 10 -38.16 38.21 -8.09
CA LEU A 10 -36.81 38.23 -8.71
C LEU A 10 -35.69 37.89 -7.70
N VAL A 11 -35.76 38.37 -6.46
CA VAL A 11 -34.80 38.04 -5.40
C VAL A 11 -34.92 36.57 -4.99
N SER A 12 -36.14 36.01 -4.90
CA SER A 12 -36.34 34.58 -4.58
C SER A 12 -35.83 33.68 -5.72
N LEU A 13 -35.99 34.08 -6.99
CA LEU A 13 -35.46 33.32 -8.12
C LEU A 13 -33.93 33.36 -8.19
N ALA A 14 -33.30 34.50 -7.86
CA ALA A 14 -31.84 34.62 -7.78
C ALA A 14 -31.23 33.77 -6.62
N PHE A 15 -31.94 33.66 -5.49
CA PHE A 15 -31.54 32.80 -4.39
C PHE A 15 -31.69 31.31 -4.70
N PHE A 16 -32.71 30.93 -5.52
CA PHE A 16 -32.90 29.54 -5.96
C PHE A 16 -31.80 29.08 -6.93
N PHE A 17 -31.32 29.98 -7.82
CA PHE A 17 -30.18 29.67 -8.71
C PHE A 17 -28.82 29.66 -8.01
N ALA A 18 -28.65 30.34 -6.88
CA ALA A 18 -27.42 30.31 -6.11
C ALA A 18 -27.19 28.97 -5.35
N PHE A 19 -28.24 28.14 -5.21
CA PHE A 19 -28.22 26.79 -4.64
C PHE A 19 -28.10 25.65 -5.67
N LEU A 20 -27.90 25.96 -6.95
CA LEU A 20 -27.41 24.95 -7.91
C LEU A 20 -25.97 24.64 -7.47
N GLY A 21 -25.85 23.71 -6.52
CA GLY A 21 -24.59 23.25 -5.99
C GLY A 21 -23.64 22.96 -7.13
N ILE A 22 -22.46 23.55 -7.08
CA ILE A 22 -21.33 23.15 -7.95
C ILE A 22 -21.19 21.66 -7.72
N ALA A 23 -21.72 20.83 -8.63
CA ALA A 23 -21.43 19.41 -8.63
C ALA A 23 -19.91 19.31 -8.72
N SER A 24 -19.26 19.00 -7.61
CA SER A 24 -17.83 18.74 -7.62
C SER A 24 -17.61 17.58 -8.56
N ALA A 25 -16.82 17.76 -9.59
CA ALA A 25 -16.38 16.67 -10.45
C ALA A 25 -15.83 15.55 -9.56
N GLY A 26 -16.22 14.31 -9.84
CA GLY A 26 -15.69 13.15 -9.13
C GLY A 26 -14.18 13.02 -9.36
N THR A 27 -13.50 12.32 -8.49
CA THR A 27 -12.04 12.15 -8.60
C THR A 27 -11.65 11.46 -9.92
N LEU A 28 -12.45 10.51 -10.39
CA LEU A 28 -12.23 9.85 -11.67
C LEU A 28 -12.34 10.87 -12.84
N GLU A 29 -13.35 11.73 -12.83
CA GLU A 29 -13.52 12.78 -13.86
C GLU A 29 -12.32 13.76 -13.84
N GLU A 30 -11.85 14.16 -12.65
CA GLU A 30 -10.67 15.02 -12.52
C GLU A 30 -9.42 14.38 -13.10
N ILE A 31 -9.20 13.06 -12.86
CA ILE A 31 -8.08 12.28 -13.42
C ILE A 31 -8.16 12.25 -14.95
N LEU A 32 -9.33 11.91 -15.51
CA LEU A 32 -9.54 11.85 -16.95
C LEU A 32 -9.32 13.22 -17.61
N LYS A 33 -9.85 14.28 -17.02
CA LYS A 33 -9.67 15.67 -17.51
C LYS A 33 -8.22 16.13 -17.46
N ARG A 34 -7.49 15.73 -16.42
CA ARG A 34 -6.05 16.04 -16.24
C ARG A 34 -5.15 15.19 -17.14
N GLY A 35 -5.63 14.03 -17.61
CA GLY A 35 -4.86 13.06 -18.39
C GLY A 35 -3.74 12.37 -17.58
N GLU A 36 -3.81 12.39 -16.26
CA GLU A 36 -2.78 11.86 -15.37
C GLU A 36 -3.39 11.33 -14.06
N ILE A 37 -3.01 10.12 -13.63
CA ILE A 37 -3.29 9.58 -12.31
C ILE A 37 -2.04 9.63 -11.43
N ARG A 38 -2.16 10.19 -10.23
CA ARG A 38 -1.06 10.37 -9.26
C ARG A 38 -1.08 9.24 -8.23
N ILE A 39 -0.01 8.45 -8.20
CA ILE A 39 0.12 7.25 -7.37
C ILE A 39 1.15 7.47 -6.27
N ALA A 40 0.76 7.40 -5.01
CA ALA A 40 1.71 7.33 -3.91
C ALA A 40 2.14 5.88 -3.67
N CYS A 41 3.44 5.65 -3.69
CA CYS A 41 4.06 4.33 -3.55
C CYS A 41 5.47 4.45 -2.97
N GLN A 42 6.05 3.31 -2.58
CA GLN A 42 7.42 3.24 -2.07
C GLN A 42 8.44 3.08 -3.20
N THR A 43 9.72 3.36 -2.89
CA THR A 43 10.86 3.09 -3.79
C THR A 43 11.67 1.86 -3.37
N GLN A 44 11.38 1.27 -2.22
CA GLN A 44 12.09 0.15 -1.62
C GLN A 44 11.13 -0.97 -1.16
N GLY A 45 9.92 -1.02 -1.74
CA GLY A 45 8.86 -1.96 -1.41
C GLY A 45 8.79 -3.16 -2.37
N ALA A 46 9.93 -3.77 -2.70
CA ALA A 46 9.91 -5.00 -3.50
C ALA A 46 9.10 -6.11 -2.80
N PRO A 47 8.30 -6.89 -3.54
CA PRO A 47 8.16 -6.98 -5.00
C PRO A 47 7.08 -6.06 -5.59
N PHE A 48 6.48 -5.16 -4.80
CA PHE A 48 5.29 -4.38 -5.19
C PHE A 48 5.62 -3.07 -5.91
N SER A 49 6.43 -2.21 -5.28
CA SER A 49 6.91 -0.96 -5.91
C SER A 49 8.33 -0.65 -5.45
N PHE A 50 9.28 -0.72 -6.35
CA PHE A 50 10.69 -0.44 -6.08
C PHE A 50 11.39 0.14 -7.31
N VAL A 51 12.59 0.65 -7.12
CA VAL A 51 13.49 1.04 -8.21
C VAL A 51 14.49 -0.08 -8.40
N ASP A 52 14.57 -0.61 -9.62
CA ASP A 52 15.46 -1.71 -9.97
C ASP A 52 16.92 -1.24 -10.13
N ARG A 53 17.83 -2.18 -10.42
CA ARG A 53 19.26 -1.89 -10.64
C ARG A 53 19.55 -0.97 -11.84
N ASN A 54 18.58 -0.82 -12.75
CA ASN A 54 18.68 0.04 -13.93
C ASN A 54 18.10 1.45 -13.65
N GLY A 55 17.65 1.73 -12.42
CA GLY A 55 17.01 2.97 -12.04
C GLY A 55 15.55 3.08 -12.48
N LYS A 56 14.95 2.01 -13.00
CA LYS A 56 13.55 1.98 -13.45
C LYS A 56 12.64 1.59 -12.30
N ARG A 57 11.53 2.32 -12.14
CA ARG A 57 10.47 1.91 -11.23
C ARG A 57 9.75 0.69 -11.78
N THR A 58 9.57 -0.31 -10.94
CA THR A 58 8.99 -1.59 -11.33
C THR A 58 8.32 -2.29 -10.13
N GLY A 59 7.69 -3.44 -10.37
CA GLY A 59 7.03 -4.28 -9.37
C GLY A 59 5.56 -4.52 -9.66
N SER A 60 4.96 -5.44 -8.91
CA SER A 60 3.57 -5.87 -9.07
C SER A 60 2.58 -4.70 -9.08
N SER A 61 2.65 -3.84 -8.07
CA SER A 61 1.75 -2.67 -7.98
C SER A 61 2.03 -1.63 -9.07
N VAL A 62 3.28 -1.52 -9.55
CA VAL A 62 3.64 -0.64 -10.66
C VAL A 62 2.99 -1.12 -11.94
N GLU A 63 3.12 -2.41 -12.28
CA GLU A 63 2.49 -2.99 -13.47
C GLU A 63 0.95 -2.88 -13.40
N LEU A 64 0.34 -3.16 -12.25
CA LEU A 64 -1.11 -2.98 -12.06
C LEU A 64 -1.55 -1.52 -12.27
N THR A 65 -0.76 -0.54 -11.80
CA THR A 65 -1.10 0.89 -11.99
C THR A 65 -0.87 1.36 -13.42
N GLU A 66 0.08 0.78 -14.13
CA GLU A 66 0.27 1.01 -15.58
C GLU A 66 -0.91 0.45 -16.39
N LEU A 67 -1.43 -0.74 -16.01
CA LEU A 67 -2.65 -1.30 -16.60
C LEU A 67 -3.87 -0.40 -16.31
N ILE A 68 -4.05 0.06 -15.07
CA ILE A 68 -5.11 1.01 -14.70
C ILE A 68 -5.05 2.27 -15.57
N ALA A 69 -3.89 2.87 -15.69
CA ALA A 69 -3.72 4.10 -16.48
C ALA A 69 -3.98 3.86 -17.99
N LYS A 70 -3.57 2.71 -18.50
CA LYS A 70 -3.84 2.29 -19.89
C LYS A 70 -5.33 2.16 -20.15
N GLU A 71 -6.08 1.48 -19.26
CA GLU A 71 -7.53 1.31 -19.39
C GLU A 71 -8.28 2.66 -19.25
N MET A 72 -7.76 3.59 -18.44
CA MET A 72 -8.30 4.95 -18.31
C MET A 72 -7.90 5.88 -19.48
N GLY A 73 -6.92 5.52 -20.30
CA GLY A 73 -6.33 6.41 -21.32
C GLY A 73 -5.55 7.59 -20.76
N VAL A 74 -4.93 7.44 -19.58
CA VAL A 74 -4.16 8.51 -18.90
C VAL A 74 -2.71 8.08 -18.64
N LYS A 75 -1.86 9.02 -18.20
CA LYS A 75 -0.48 8.75 -17.79
C LYS A 75 -0.41 8.47 -16.29
N VAL A 76 0.60 7.70 -15.86
CA VAL A 76 0.92 7.53 -14.44
C VAL A 76 1.95 8.54 -14.00
N LYS A 77 1.71 9.17 -12.84
CA LYS A 77 2.71 9.94 -12.11
C LYS A 77 2.97 9.31 -10.75
N TYR A 78 4.14 8.73 -10.58
CA TYR A 78 4.55 8.15 -9.31
C TYR A 78 5.08 9.21 -8.36
N LEU A 79 4.64 9.15 -7.10
CA LEU A 79 5.04 10.00 -5.99
C LEU A 79 5.69 9.13 -4.92
N ASN A 80 6.94 9.42 -4.60
CA ASN A 80 7.75 8.63 -3.69
C ASN A 80 7.48 9.02 -2.24
N TYR A 81 7.10 8.05 -1.44
CA TYR A 81 6.92 8.22 0.00
C TYR A 81 7.50 7.03 0.76
N ASP A 82 8.00 7.31 1.95
CA ASP A 82 8.22 6.29 2.95
C ASP A 82 6.87 5.77 3.47
N TRP A 83 6.88 4.61 4.10
CA TRP A 83 5.67 3.93 4.57
C TRP A 83 4.73 4.83 5.39
N ASP A 84 5.30 5.57 6.35
CA ASP A 84 4.55 6.45 7.24
C ASP A 84 4.01 7.72 6.55
N GLY A 85 4.53 8.06 5.37
CA GLY A 85 4.08 9.19 4.53
C GLY A 85 2.93 8.89 3.58
N LEU A 86 2.61 7.62 3.31
CA LEU A 86 1.64 7.22 2.27
C LEU A 86 0.22 7.74 2.55
N ILE A 87 -0.36 7.42 3.70
CA ILE A 87 -1.72 7.87 4.06
C ILE A 87 -1.81 9.41 4.14
N PRO A 88 -0.86 10.12 4.78
CA PRO A 88 -0.82 11.58 4.72
C PRO A 88 -0.81 12.17 3.30
N ALA A 89 -0.08 11.56 2.37
CA ALA A 89 -0.02 12.00 0.97
C ALA A 89 -1.40 11.90 0.28
N LEU A 90 -2.13 10.81 0.52
CA LEU A 90 -3.48 10.61 0.00
C LEU A 90 -4.46 11.63 0.58
N LEU A 91 -4.47 11.79 1.91
CA LEU A 91 -5.38 12.69 2.62
C LEU A 91 -5.14 14.16 2.27
N SER A 92 -3.90 14.55 1.98
CA SER A 92 -3.55 15.91 1.54
C SER A 92 -3.77 16.15 0.03
N ARG A 93 -4.42 15.23 -0.69
CA ARG A 93 -4.71 15.30 -2.14
C ARG A 93 -3.46 15.42 -3.03
N LYS A 94 -2.28 15.10 -2.52
CA LYS A 94 -1.06 15.02 -3.33
C LYS A 94 -1.12 13.82 -4.26
N ALA A 95 -1.68 12.70 -3.81
CA ALA A 95 -1.95 11.51 -4.61
C ALA A 95 -3.45 11.29 -4.78
N ASP A 96 -3.83 10.63 -5.87
CA ASP A 96 -5.19 10.19 -6.14
C ASP A 96 -5.45 8.80 -5.56
N MET A 97 -4.41 7.96 -5.53
CA MET A 97 -4.47 6.57 -5.06
C MET A 97 -3.18 6.16 -4.35
N LEU A 98 -3.27 5.21 -3.42
CA LEU A 98 -2.15 4.46 -2.87
C LEU A 98 -2.06 3.09 -3.55
N ALA A 99 -0.88 2.75 -4.07
CA ALA A 99 -0.51 1.43 -4.56
C ALA A 99 0.79 0.99 -3.87
N ALA A 100 0.66 0.45 -2.65
CA ALA A 100 1.78 0.23 -1.73
C ALA A 100 1.54 -0.97 -0.81
N ASP A 101 1.01 -2.07 -1.34
CA ASP A 101 0.80 -3.31 -0.58
C ASP A 101 0.18 -3.10 0.81
N MET A 102 -0.82 -2.21 0.89
CA MET A 102 -1.37 -1.79 2.17
C MET A 102 -2.51 -2.71 2.63
N THR A 103 -2.39 -3.25 3.83
CA THR A 103 -3.47 -4.00 4.47
C THR A 103 -4.61 -3.06 4.87
N PRO A 104 -5.87 -3.30 4.45
CA PRO A 104 -7.06 -2.60 4.91
C PRO A 104 -7.41 -3.02 6.35
N THR A 105 -6.86 -2.31 7.34
CA THR A 105 -7.26 -2.47 8.74
C THR A 105 -8.42 -1.57 9.07
N LEU A 106 -9.26 -1.95 10.06
CA LEU A 106 -10.38 -1.10 10.52
C LEU A 106 -9.91 0.30 10.94
N LYS A 107 -8.72 0.42 11.56
CA LYS A 107 -8.14 1.71 11.94
C LYS A 107 -7.80 2.58 10.72
N ARG A 108 -7.25 2.00 9.65
CA ARG A 108 -6.97 2.71 8.40
C ARG A 108 -8.27 3.04 7.66
N ALA A 109 -9.22 2.10 7.66
CA ALA A 109 -10.54 2.26 7.07
C ALA A 109 -11.40 3.34 7.75
N MET A 110 -11.05 3.86 8.92
CA MET A 110 -11.68 5.08 9.45
C MET A 110 -11.22 6.37 8.75
N LYS A 111 -10.19 6.32 7.90
CA LYS A 111 -9.59 7.51 7.28
C LYS A 111 -9.60 7.48 5.76
N ILE A 112 -9.47 6.30 5.17
CA ILE A 112 -9.35 6.08 3.73
C ILE A 112 -10.19 4.87 3.31
N ALA A 113 -10.65 4.87 2.06
CA ALA A 113 -11.38 3.76 1.46
C ALA A 113 -10.42 2.81 0.74
N PHE A 114 -10.69 1.52 0.78
CA PHE A 114 -9.91 0.48 0.14
C PHE A 114 -10.69 -0.19 -0.97
N THR A 115 -9.98 -0.61 -2.02
CA THR A 115 -10.53 -1.54 -3.02
C THR A 115 -10.84 -2.91 -2.38
N ASP A 116 -11.56 -3.73 -3.10
CA ASP A 116 -11.58 -5.16 -2.80
C ASP A 116 -10.15 -5.71 -2.80
N PRO A 117 -9.86 -6.71 -1.95
CA PRO A 117 -8.53 -7.31 -1.87
C PRO A 117 -8.12 -7.96 -3.18
N TYR A 118 -6.89 -7.66 -3.66
CA TYR A 118 -6.34 -8.31 -4.85
C TYR A 118 -5.43 -9.51 -4.52
N MET A 119 -4.98 -9.65 -3.27
CA MET A 119 -4.23 -10.81 -2.76
C MET A 119 -4.28 -10.89 -1.23
N TYR A 120 -3.78 -12.01 -0.71
CA TYR A 120 -3.64 -12.24 0.74
C TYR A 120 -2.20 -12.58 1.08
N THR A 121 -1.76 -12.15 2.25
CA THR A 121 -0.44 -12.35 2.81
C THR A 121 -0.53 -12.47 4.34
N GLY A 122 0.58 -12.32 5.06
CA GLY A 122 0.61 -12.26 6.52
C GLY A 122 1.97 -11.85 7.02
N SER A 123 2.04 -11.37 8.25
CA SER A 123 3.31 -11.01 8.88
C SER A 123 4.12 -12.27 9.22
N VAL A 124 5.41 -12.25 8.90
CA VAL A 124 6.38 -13.30 9.23
C VAL A 124 7.52 -12.73 10.07
N VAL A 125 8.15 -13.61 10.84
CA VAL A 125 9.38 -13.29 11.58
C VAL A 125 10.57 -13.81 10.82
N PHE A 126 11.62 -13.01 10.72
CA PHE A 126 12.91 -13.41 10.16
C PHE A 126 14.07 -13.10 11.11
N VAL A 127 15.09 -13.92 11.02
CA VAL A 127 16.28 -13.86 11.88
C VAL A 127 17.53 -14.14 11.06
N LYS A 128 18.74 -13.88 11.61
CA LYS A 128 19.97 -14.38 10.99
C LYS A 128 19.94 -15.89 10.84
N GLN A 129 20.60 -16.41 9.83
CA GLN A 129 20.68 -17.86 9.57
C GLN A 129 21.25 -18.64 10.76
N ASP A 130 22.27 -18.09 11.43
CA ASP A 130 22.94 -18.67 12.59
C ASP A 130 22.28 -18.33 13.94
N SER A 131 21.16 -17.60 13.93
CA SER A 131 20.43 -17.22 15.16
C SER A 131 20.05 -18.45 15.99
N PRO A 132 20.13 -18.38 17.33
CA PRO A 132 19.61 -19.40 18.24
C PRO A 132 18.08 -19.50 18.21
N ILE A 133 17.36 -18.44 17.80
CA ILE A 133 15.91 -18.44 17.65
C ILE A 133 15.56 -19.28 16.42
N LYS A 134 14.99 -20.47 16.63
CA LYS A 134 14.66 -21.44 15.57
C LYS A 134 13.17 -21.45 15.21
N THR A 135 12.32 -21.18 16.19
CA THR A 135 10.85 -21.16 16.07
C THR A 135 10.28 -19.87 16.65
N LEU A 136 8.99 -19.62 16.49
CA LEU A 136 8.30 -18.47 17.08
C LEU A 136 8.27 -18.55 18.63
N GLU A 137 8.27 -19.76 19.18
CA GLU A 137 8.27 -20.02 20.62
C GLU A 137 9.63 -19.69 21.29
N ASP A 138 10.69 -19.58 20.52
CA ASP A 138 12.01 -19.15 21.02
C ASP A 138 12.10 -17.63 21.27
N ILE A 139 11.11 -16.87 20.83
CA ILE A 139 11.05 -15.43 21.09
C ILE A 139 10.59 -15.22 22.54
N LYS A 140 11.53 -14.83 23.38
CA LYS A 140 11.33 -14.65 24.83
C LYS A 140 11.18 -13.18 25.22
N ALA A 141 10.82 -12.97 26.48
CA ALA A 141 10.83 -11.65 27.10
C ALA A 141 12.16 -10.92 26.84
N GLY A 142 12.08 -9.67 26.41
CA GLY A 142 13.24 -8.85 26.12
C GLY A 142 13.92 -9.06 24.77
N THR A 143 13.52 -10.08 23.95
CA THR A 143 14.01 -10.24 22.56
C THR A 143 13.80 -8.94 21.79
N LYS A 144 14.85 -8.40 21.18
CA LYS A 144 14.78 -7.16 20.40
C LYS A 144 14.31 -7.48 18.99
N MET A 145 13.24 -6.81 18.55
CA MET A 145 12.64 -7.05 17.24
C MET A 145 12.48 -5.74 16.45
N ALA A 146 12.89 -5.74 15.18
CA ALA A 146 12.69 -4.63 14.27
C ALA A 146 11.30 -4.70 13.62
N VAL A 147 10.59 -3.56 13.60
CA VAL A 147 9.28 -3.39 12.96
C VAL A 147 9.19 -2.04 12.26
N LEU A 148 8.40 -1.92 11.20
CA LEU A 148 8.10 -0.63 10.58
C LEU A 148 7.03 0.11 11.38
N LEU A 149 7.28 1.38 11.66
CA LEU A 149 6.35 2.25 12.38
C LEU A 149 4.98 2.30 11.68
N GLY A 150 3.91 1.98 12.41
CA GLY A 150 2.54 2.01 11.91
C GLY A 150 2.18 0.88 10.92
N SER A 151 3.03 -0.12 10.76
CA SER A 151 2.74 -1.31 9.95
C SER A 151 1.81 -2.29 10.69
N THR A 152 1.25 -3.24 9.94
CA THR A 152 0.57 -4.41 10.53
C THR A 152 1.56 -5.30 11.27
N GLY A 153 2.77 -5.47 10.75
CA GLY A 153 3.84 -6.24 11.41
C GLY A 153 4.20 -5.71 12.79
N GLU A 154 4.13 -4.39 13.03
CA GLU A 154 4.31 -3.83 14.36
C GLU A 154 3.18 -4.27 15.32
N ASN A 155 1.92 -4.24 14.86
CA ASN A 155 0.78 -4.64 15.68
C ASN A 155 0.76 -6.15 15.93
N ASP A 156 1.10 -6.95 14.91
CA ASP A 156 1.16 -8.41 15.00
C ASP A 156 2.26 -8.84 15.96
N ALA A 157 3.44 -8.21 15.91
CA ALA A 157 4.54 -8.45 16.85
C ALA A 157 4.14 -8.10 18.29
N LYS A 158 3.48 -6.95 18.52
CA LYS A 158 2.98 -6.56 19.85
C LYS A 158 1.98 -7.57 20.41
N LYS A 159 1.14 -8.11 19.55
CA LYS A 159 0.12 -9.10 19.96
C LYS A 159 0.72 -10.47 20.23
N ALA A 160 1.61 -10.95 19.35
CA ALA A 160 2.20 -12.28 19.45
C ALA A 160 3.30 -12.35 20.53
N PHE A 161 4.05 -11.25 20.72
CA PHE A 161 5.22 -11.19 21.62
C PHE A 161 5.14 -9.96 22.53
N PRO A 162 4.19 -9.90 23.47
CA PRO A 162 3.94 -8.70 24.28
C PRO A 162 5.12 -8.28 25.16
N GLU A 163 6.00 -9.22 25.49
CA GLU A 163 7.19 -8.99 26.33
C GLU A 163 8.48 -8.75 25.50
N ALA A 164 8.41 -8.82 24.17
CA ALA A 164 9.54 -8.48 23.31
C ALA A 164 9.77 -6.96 23.28
N LYS A 165 11.03 -6.56 23.03
CA LYS A 165 11.42 -5.16 22.89
C LYS A 165 11.37 -4.74 21.43
N LEU A 166 10.29 -4.08 21.01
CA LEU A 166 10.14 -3.62 19.63
C LEU A 166 10.95 -2.35 19.40
N LYS A 167 11.79 -2.37 18.37
CA LYS A 167 12.48 -1.20 17.82
C LYS A 167 11.82 -0.81 16.52
N THR A 168 11.16 0.35 16.51
CA THR A 168 10.45 0.86 15.33
C THR A 168 11.40 1.61 14.41
N TYR A 169 11.27 1.35 13.11
CA TYR A 169 12.00 2.01 12.04
C TYR A 169 11.03 2.80 11.15
N LYS A 170 11.49 3.94 10.64
CA LYS A 170 10.79 4.72 9.59
C LYS A 170 11.47 4.41 8.26
N GLY A 171 10.70 4.39 7.16
CA GLY A 171 11.23 4.12 5.83
C GLY A 171 10.64 2.87 5.20
N GLY A 172 11.46 1.93 4.77
CA GLY A 172 11.06 0.71 4.08
C GLY A 172 11.57 -0.59 4.73
N GLY A 173 11.03 -1.72 4.26
CA GLY A 173 11.35 -3.06 4.77
C GLY A 173 12.83 -3.43 4.81
N PRO A 174 13.67 -3.05 3.82
CA PRO A 174 15.11 -3.34 3.86
C PRO A 174 15.83 -2.85 5.12
N LEU A 175 15.34 -1.79 5.78
CA LEU A 175 15.92 -1.31 7.04
C LEU A 175 15.79 -2.33 8.17
N LEU A 176 14.71 -3.10 8.20
CA LEU A 176 14.49 -4.16 9.19
C LEU A 176 15.51 -5.29 9.01
N ILE A 177 15.74 -5.67 7.75
CA ILE A 177 16.70 -6.71 7.39
C ILE A 177 18.12 -6.27 7.74
N ASN A 178 18.49 -5.03 7.39
CA ASN A 178 19.77 -4.45 7.75
C ASN A 178 19.98 -4.42 9.28
N ALA A 179 18.95 -4.10 10.06
CA ALA A 179 19.02 -4.07 11.51
C ALA A 179 19.30 -5.48 12.11
N VAL A 180 18.68 -6.51 11.54
CA VAL A 180 18.95 -7.92 11.91
C VAL A 180 20.37 -8.31 11.51
N MET A 181 20.79 -8.01 10.28
CA MET A 181 22.12 -8.34 9.77
C MET A 181 23.23 -7.66 10.58
N ALA A 182 23.03 -6.40 10.96
CA ALA A 182 23.99 -5.66 11.80
C ALA A 182 23.99 -6.10 13.28
N GLY A 183 23.04 -6.98 13.69
CA GLY A 183 22.92 -7.40 15.09
C GLY A 183 22.35 -6.33 16.03
N HIS A 184 21.72 -5.29 15.49
CA HIS A 184 21.04 -4.27 16.29
C HIS A 184 19.78 -4.81 16.97
N VAL A 185 19.20 -5.86 16.40
CA VAL A 185 18.03 -6.61 16.86
C VAL A 185 18.26 -8.09 16.55
N GLU A 186 17.53 -8.96 17.24
CA GLU A 186 17.66 -10.42 17.09
C GLU A 186 16.72 -10.96 16.01
N ALA A 187 15.58 -10.28 15.79
CA ALA A 187 14.57 -10.65 14.80
C ALA A 187 14.00 -9.42 14.10
N GLY A 188 13.34 -9.64 12.97
CA GLY A 188 12.54 -8.63 12.29
C GLY A 188 11.17 -9.17 11.93
N VAL A 189 10.17 -8.29 11.81
CA VAL A 189 8.82 -8.65 11.39
C VAL A 189 8.42 -7.80 10.19
N ASN A 190 8.00 -8.44 9.12
CA ASN A 190 7.49 -7.78 7.93
C ASN A 190 6.43 -8.64 7.25
N ASP A 191 5.75 -8.09 6.23
CA ASP A 191 4.91 -8.86 5.32
C ASP A 191 5.69 -10.00 4.68
N GLY A 192 5.08 -11.19 4.58
CA GLY A 192 5.77 -12.40 4.13
C GLY A 192 6.23 -12.33 2.67
N SER A 193 5.43 -11.71 1.80
CA SER A 193 5.79 -11.53 0.39
C SER A 193 6.94 -10.53 0.25
N ALA A 194 6.86 -9.40 0.96
CA ALA A 194 7.92 -8.41 1.00
C ALA A 194 9.20 -8.96 1.65
N ALA A 195 9.09 -9.69 2.76
CA ALA A 195 10.24 -10.29 3.44
C ALA A 195 11.00 -11.24 2.53
N ARG A 196 10.31 -12.21 1.89
CA ARG A 196 10.93 -13.16 0.95
C ARG A 196 11.66 -12.46 -0.18
N SER A 197 11.00 -11.49 -0.80
CA SER A 197 11.56 -10.73 -1.91
C SER A 197 12.78 -9.91 -1.51
N GLN A 198 12.70 -9.21 -0.39
CA GLN A 198 13.77 -8.32 0.08
C GLN A 198 14.97 -9.10 0.63
N ILE A 199 14.74 -10.18 1.39
CA ILE A 199 15.81 -11.07 1.89
C ILE A 199 16.62 -11.65 0.74
N ALA A 200 15.98 -12.00 -0.37
CA ALA A 200 16.67 -12.53 -1.55
C ALA A 200 17.61 -11.50 -2.24
N SER A 201 17.66 -10.25 -1.79
CA SER A 201 18.66 -9.25 -2.22
C SER A 201 19.90 -9.20 -1.30
N PHE A 202 19.92 -10.00 -0.23
CA PHE A 202 21.06 -10.17 0.69
C PHE A 202 21.83 -11.44 0.32
N PRO A 203 23.05 -11.65 0.87
CA PRO A 203 23.82 -12.85 0.61
C PRO A 203 22.99 -14.12 0.86
N PRO A 204 23.06 -15.13 -0.01
CA PRO A 204 22.35 -16.39 0.17
C PRO A 204 22.64 -17.00 1.57
N ASN A 205 21.62 -17.57 2.17
CA ASN A 205 21.71 -18.20 3.50
C ASN A 205 22.20 -17.26 4.63
N SER A 206 22.00 -15.94 4.48
CA SER A 206 22.34 -14.99 5.57
C SER A 206 21.19 -14.78 6.55
N ILE A 207 19.95 -14.94 6.08
CA ILE A 207 18.71 -14.74 6.83
C ILE A 207 17.75 -15.89 6.53
N ARG A 208 17.01 -16.31 7.52
CA ARG A 208 15.88 -17.23 7.36
C ARG A 208 14.60 -16.64 7.91
N ILE A 209 13.50 -17.00 7.31
CA ILE A 209 12.14 -16.74 7.80
C ILE A 209 11.80 -17.93 8.71
N LEU A 210 11.27 -17.65 9.91
CA LEU A 210 10.76 -18.68 10.79
C LEU A 210 9.48 -19.28 10.21
N GLU A 211 9.26 -20.54 10.50
CA GLU A 211 8.01 -21.22 10.09
C GLU A 211 6.79 -20.59 10.78
N GLY A 212 5.68 -20.50 10.06
CA GLY A 212 4.43 -19.90 10.52
C GLY A 212 4.28 -18.43 10.13
N GLN A 213 3.07 -17.94 10.34
CA GLN A 213 2.69 -16.54 10.12
C GLN A 213 2.00 -16.01 11.37
N LEU A 214 2.24 -14.76 11.72
CA LEU A 214 1.60 -14.08 12.86
C LEU A 214 0.16 -13.67 12.54
N SER A 215 -0.16 -13.52 11.25
CA SER A 215 -1.48 -13.07 10.78
C SER A 215 -1.75 -13.55 9.37
N LYS A 216 -3.02 -13.43 8.94
CA LYS A 216 -3.44 -13.49 7.55
C LYS A 216 -4.13 -12.17 7.22
N SER A 217 -3.66 -11.48 6.21
CA SER A 217 -4.06 -10.12 5.88
C SER A 217 -4.30 -9.95 4.39
N PRO A 218 -5.40 -9.27 3.99
CA PRO A 218 -5.60 -8.85 2.61
C PRO A 218 -4.67 -7.68 2.25
N LEU A 219 -4.34 -7.54 0.97
CA LEU A 219 -3.75 -6.32 0.40
C LEU A 219 -4.71 -5.68 -0.58
N ALA A 220 -4.78 -4.35 -0.53
CA ALA A 220 -5.67 -3.56 -1.36
C ALA A 220 -5.03 -2.22 -1.74
N PHE A 221 -5.51 -1.61 -2.83
CA PHE A 221 -5.23 -0.22 -3.13
C PHE A 221 -6.17 0.66 -2.31
N ALA A 222 -5.82 1.94 -2.16
CA ALA A 222 -6.64 2.83 -1.35
C ALA A 222 -6.83 4.19 -2.02
N VAL A 223 -8.00 4.76 -1.80
CA VAL A 223 -8.42 6.09 -2.26
C VAL A 223 -9.00 6.89 -1.09
N ARG A 224 -9.27 8.17 -1.30
CA ARG A 224 -10.01 8.97 -0.30
C ARG A 224 -11.49 8.55 -0.28
N TYR A 225 -12.17 8.82 0.82
CA TYR A 225 -13.61 8.59 0.95
C TYR A 225 -14.45 9.48 0.02
N ASP A 226 -13.94 10.63 -0.38
CA ASP A 226 -14.59 11.53 -1.35
C ASP A 226 -14.29 11.17 -2.81
N SER A 227 -13.84 9.94 -3.07
CA SER A 227 -13.52 9.39 -4.39
C SER A 227 -14.28 8.09 -4.68
N PRO A 228 -15.63 8.03 -4.45
CA PRO A 228 -16.40 6.79 -4.60
C PRO A 228 -16.49 6.33 -6.06
N ASP A 229 -16.46 7.25 -7.01
CA ASP A 229 -16.40 7.00 -8.45
C ASP A 229 -15.13 6.25 -8.84
N LEU A 230 -13.96 6.73 -8.38
CA LEU A 230 -12.68 6.07 -8.59
C LEU A 230 -12.65 4.69 -7.91
N LEU A 231 -13.15 4.58 -6.67
CA LEU A 231 -13.18 3.31 -5.94
C LEU A 231 -14.02 2.26 -6.68
N SER A 232 -15.21 2.63 -7.14
CA SER A 232 -16.09 1.75 -7.89
C SER A 232 -15.44 1.27 -9.19
N TRP A 233 -14.79 2.18 -9.92
CA TRP A 233 -14.07 1.85 -11.15
C TRP A 233 -12.91 0.89 -10.89
N LEU A 234 -12.12 1.13 -9.83
CA LEU A 234 -11.01 0.27 -9.45
C LEU A 234 -11.46 -1.14 -9.06
N ASN A 235 -12.56 -1.28 -8.32
CA ASN A 235 -13.10 -2.60 -7.99
C ASN A 235 -13.55 -3.36 -9.23
N LEU A 236 -14.21 -2.66 -10.18
CA LEU A 236 -14.55 -3.25 -11.47
C LEU A 236 -13.30 -3.66 -12.26
N PHE A 237 -12.25 -2.82 -12.28
CA PHE A 237 -10.99 -3.15 -12.92
C PHE A 237 -10.37 -4.42 -12.31
N PHE A 238 -10.26 -4.53 -10.97
CA PHE A 238 -9.71 -5.71 -10.31
C PHE A 238 -10.54 -6.96 -10.59
N LEU A 239 -11.87 -6.84 -10.64
CA LEU A 239 -12.75 -7.95 -11.05
C LEU A 239 -12.41 -8.41 -12.47
N HIS A 240 -12.29 -7.50 -13.43
CA HIS A 240 -11.98 -7.83 -14.82
C HIS A 240 -10.63 -8.53 -14.96
N ILE A 241 -9.55 -7.97 -14.38
CA ILE A 241 -8.22 -8.58 -14.50
C ILE A 241 -8.06 -9.88 -13.72
N SER A 242 -8.90 -10.14 -12.70
CA SER A 242 -8.94 -11.44 -12.03
C SER A 242 -9.65 -12.50 -12.87
N LEU A 243 -10.68 -12.14 -13.63
CA LEU A 243 -11.41 -13.07 -14.49
C LEU A 243 -10.67 -13.41 -15.78
N ASP A 244 -9.89 -12.48 -16.33
CA ASP A 244 -9.13 -12.68 -17.58
C ASP A 244 -7.69 -13.20 -17.35
N GLY A 245 -7.28 -13.41 -16.10
CA GLY A 245 -6.01 -14.00 -15.70
C GLY A 245 -4.84 -13.02 -15.59
N ARG A 246 -5.00 -11.74 -15.94
CA ARG A 246 -3.92 -10.74 -15.83
C ARG A 246 -3.44 -10.54 -14.39
N LEU A 247 -4.34 -10.59 -13.41
CA LEU A 247 -3.97 -10.50 -12.00
C LEU A 247 -3.14 -11.72 -11.57
N GLU A 248 -3.55 -12.91 -11.95
CA GLU A 248 -2.82 -14.14 -11.64
C GLU A 248 -1.42 -14.13 -12.26
N GLN A 249 -1.28 -13.72 -13.52
CA GLN A 249 0.02 -13.58 -14.19
C GLN A 249 0.93 -12.59 -13.47
N ASN A 250 0.40 -11.41 -13.09
CA ASN A 250 1.15 -10.42 -12.31
C ASN A 250 1.64 -11.00 -10.98
N LEU A 251 0.74 -11.62 -10.20
CA LEU A 251 1.09 -12.17 -8.88
C LEU A 251 2.07 -13.35 -9.01
N ASN A 252 1.93 -14.20 -10.00
CA ASN A 252 2.84 -15.32 -10.23
C ASN A 252 4.25 -14.83 -10.57
N TYR A 253 4.39 -13.84 -11.44
CA TYR A 253 5.69 -13.31 -11.81
C TYR A 253 6.35 -12.54 -10.66
N TRP A 254 5.64 -11.61 -10.03
CA TRP A 254 6.24 -10.70 -9.05
C TRP A 254 6.30 -11.26 -7.63
N VAL A 255 5.26 -11.98 -7.19
CA VAL A 255 5.07 -12.33 -5.77
C VAL A 255 5.37 -13.80 -5.48
N ASN A 256 4.87 -14.72 -6.32
CA ASN A 256 4.99 -16.15 -6.05
C ASN A 256 6.33 -16.70 -6.50
N SER A 257 6.93 -16.15 -7.57
CA SER A 257 8.28 -16.48 -8.01
C SER A 257 9.27 -15.39 -7.62
N LEU A 258 10.56 -15.64 -7.82
CA LEU A 258 11.62 -14.62 -7.75
C LEU A 258 12.24 -14.39 -9.15
N ASP A 259 11.56 -14.83 -10.23
CA ASP A 259 12.09 -14.77 -11.59
C ASP A 259 12.32 -13.35 -12.07
N TRP A 260 11.46 -12.42 -11.65
CA TRP A 260 11.63 -10.98 -11.91
C TRP A 260 13.03 -10.43 -11.53
N LYS A 261 13.75 -11.07 -10.59
CA LYS A 261 15.11 -10.67 -10.20
C LYS A 261 16.15 -10.88 -11.29
N LYS A 262 15.85 -11.70 -12.28
CA LYS A 262 16.72 -11.92 -13.43
C LYS A 262 16.62 -10.74 -14.42
N ASP A 263 15.44 -10.12 -14.47
CA ASP A 263 15.08 -9.11 -15.46
C ASP A 263 15.27 -7.66 -14.91
N HIS A 264 15.32 -7.50 -13.57
CA HIS A 264 15.31 -6.20 -12.89
C HIS A 264 16.47 -5.94 -11.93
#